data_74b23d8d88b3778270fcd15c142c2f25
#
_entry.id   74b23d8d88b3778270fcd15c142c2f25
#
_cell.length_a   1.000
_cell.length_b   1.000
_cell.length_c   1.000
_cell.angle_alpha   90.00
_cell.angle_beta   90.00
_cell.angle_gamma   90.00
#
_symmetry.space_group_name_H-M   'P 1'
#
loop_
_entity.id
_entity.type
_entity.pdbx_description
1 polymer ?
#
loop_
_entity_poly.entity_id
_entity_poly.type
_entity_poly.pdbx_seq_one_letter_code
_entity_poly.pdbx_strand_id
1 'polypeptide(L)'
;HILVVNHALLLADVVTGNRVLPEYNYLIVDEAHHLESATTNALSFRLTQNDFTRMLREIGGISSGLLGRLMSLVSHALPPSDFAALNMAVHKVSDLLFQLENEFSELIFSLDAFMDEQREGQPVSSYGQQCRVLQATRTLPCWSNVEIAWDGCQDALGAALKMIADLQKAIGDTLAKNHDTRDDTAVLIGDQVAVPTSKLFMLINVLLT
;
A
#
# COMPACT_ATOMS: atom_id res chain seq x y z
N HIS A 1 -21.09 -22.63 25.20
CA HIS A 1 -20.28 -21.55 25.70
C HIS A 1 -20.84 -20.21 25.19
N ILE A 2 -20.76 -19.15 26.01
CA ILE A 2 -21.14 -17.78 25.65
C ILE A 2 -19.84 -17.01 25.53
N LEU A 3 -19.68 -16.29 24.44
CA LEU A 3 -18.56 -15.37 24.20
C LEU A 3 -19.12 -13.94 24.11
N VAL A 4 -18.57 -13.03 24.89
CA VAL A 4 -18.94 -11.62 24.89
C VAL A 4 -17.77 -10.83 24.29
N VAL A 5 -18.04 -10.08 23.23
CA VAL A 5 -17.04 -9.28 22.50
C VAL A 5 -17.61 -7.88 22.26
N ASN A 6 -16.75 -6.90 22.04
CA ASN A 6 -17.18 -5.59 21.58
C ASN A 6 -17.36 -5.57 20.05
N HIS A 7 -18.08 -4.56 19.53
CA HIS A 7 -18.32 -4.40 18.09
C HIS A 7 -17.03 -4.36 17.28
N ALA A 8 -15.97 -3.73 17.80
CA ALA A 8 -14.70 -3.62 17.09
C ALA A 8 -14.05 -4.99 16.85
N LEU A 9 -14.07 -5.89 17.84
CA LEU A 9 -13.52 -7.24 17.69
C LEU A 9 -14.36 -8.12 16.77
N LEU A 10 -15.70 -8.01 16.85
CA LEU A 10 -16.61 -8.67 15.92
C LEU A 10 -16.35 -8.25 14.47
N LEU A 11 -16.18 -6.95 14.23
CA LEU A 11 -15.93 -6.41 12.89
C LEU A 11 -14.52 -6.74 12.40
N ALA A 12 -13.53 -6.77 13.29
CA ALA A 12 -12.19 -7.23 12.95
C ALA A 12 -12.18 -8.70 12.50
N ASP A 13 -13.01 -9.54 13.13
CA ASP A 13 -13.18 -10.94 12.71
C ASP A 13 -13.77 -11.02 11.30
N VAL A 14 -14.80 -10.25 10.99
CA VAL A 14 -15.39 -10.19 9.63
C VAL A 14 -14.35 -9.74 8.59
N VAL A 15 -13.58 -8.68 8.88
CA VAL A 15 -12.54 -8.16 7.97
C VAL A 15 -11.44 -9.19 7.71
N THR A 16 -11.10 -9.99 8.71
CA THR A 16 -10.07 -11.04 8.59
C THR A 16 -10.60 -12.37 8.03
N GLY A 17 -11.86 -12.42 7.61
CA GLY A 17 -12.50 -13.62 7.08
C GLY A 17 -12.83 -14.65 8.15
N ASN A 18 -13.34 -14.20 9.30
CA ASN A 18 -13.78 -15.01 10.44
C ASN A 18 -12.66 -15.92 10.98
N ARG A 19 -11.50 -15.31 11.26
CA ARG A 19 -10.30 -16.02 11.74
C ARG A 19 -9.91 -15.66 13.17
N VAL A 20 -10.59 -14.69 13.77
CA VAL A 20 -10.26 -14.19 15.13
C VAL A 20 -11.15 -14.81 16.19
N LEU A 21 -12.45 -14.96 15.89
CA LEU A 21 -13.43 -15.53 16.81
C LEU A 21 -13.64 -17.02 16.52
N PRO A 22 -13.96 -17.84 17.55
CA PRO A 22 -14.40 -19.22 17.33
C PRO A 22 -15.72 -19.24 16.54
N GLU A 23 -15.98 -20.33 15.83
CA GLU A 23 -17.27 -20.53 15.13
C GLU A 23 -18.45 -20.38 16.08
N TYR A 24 -19.48 -19.66 15.66
CA TYR A 24 -20.73 -19.42 16.40
C TYR A 24 -21.94 -19.54 15.48
N ASN A 25 -23.04 -20.05 16.05
CA ASN A 25 -24.31 -20.23 15.31
C ASN A 25 -25.32 -19.12 15.60
N TYR A 26 -25.14 -18.38 16.69
CA TYR A 26 -26.05 -17.31 17.11
C TYR A 26 -25.26 -16.08 17.49
N LEU A 27 -25.73 -14.93 17.02
CA LEU A 27 -25.18 -13.63 17.36
C LEU A 27 -26.29 -12.77 17.97
N ILE A 28 -26.04 -12.22 19.15
CA ILE A 28 -26.89 -11.23 19.79
C ILE A 28 -26.11 -9.95 19.86
N VAL A 29 -26.63 -8.88 19.24
CA VAL A 29 -25.99 -7.56 19.21
C VAL A 29 -26.71 -6.67 20.20
N ASP A 30 -26.02 -6.28 21.27
CA ASP A 30 -26.46 -5.25 22.19
C ASP A 30 -26.05 -3.87 21.66
N GLU A 31 -26.80 -2.81 22.01
CA GLU A 31 -26.55 -1.44 21.53
C GLU A 31 -26.40 -1.34 20.00
N ALA A 32 -27.24 -2.06 19.25
CA ALA A 32 -27.14 -2.19 17.81
C ALA A 32 -27.14 -0.86 17.04
N HIS A 33 -27.64 0.23 17.66
CA HIS A 33 -27.59 1.58 17.09
C HIS A 33 -26.14 2.12 16.89
N HIS A 34 -25.15 1.55 17.59
CA HIS A 34 -23.74 1.87 17.39
C HIS A 34 -23.07 1.03 16.29
N LEU A 35 -23.75 -0.03 15.80
CA LEU A 35 -23.15 -0.97 14.84
C LEU A 35 -22.82 -0.28 13.50
N GLU A 36 -23.66 0.62 13.02
CA GLU A 36 -23.44 1.34 11.77
C GLU A 36 -22.15 2.19 11.83
N SER A 37 -21.99 2.99 12.88
CA SER A 37 -20.81 3.82 13.06
C SER A 37 -19.55 2.97 13.29
N ALA A 38 -19.66 1.89 14.06
CA ALA A 38 -18.57 0.95 14.29
C ALA A 38 -18.15 0.25 12.98
N THR A 39 -19.11 -0.17 12.15
CA THR A 39 -18.88 -0.79 10.85
C THR A 39 -18.19 0.18 9.90
N THR A 40 -18.69 1.41 9.80
CA THR A 40 -18.07 2.45 8.99
C THR A 40 -16.61 2.67 9.40
N ASN A 41 -16.32 2.79 10.69
CA ASN A 41 -14.97 2.98 11.17
C ASN A 41 -14.07 1.76 10.93
N ALA A 42 -14.59 0.54 11.12
CA ALA A 42 -13.82 -0.69 10.94
C ALA A 42 -13.52 -1.00 9.47
N LEU A 43 -14.43 -0.65 8.56
CA LEU A 43 -14.28 -0.87 7.12
C LEU A 43 -13.71 0.36 6.39
N SER A 44 -13.50 1.47 7.10
CA SER A 44 -12.90 2.66 6.51
C SER A 44 -11.41 2.48 6.33
N PHE A 45 -10.93 2.85 5.16
CA PHE A 45 -9.51 2.99 4.89
C PHE A 45 -9.14 4.48 4.83
N ARG A 46 -8.03 4.83 5.45
CA ARG A 46 -7.50 6.19 5.41
C ARG A 46 -6.13 6.18 4.76
N LEU A 47 -6.02 6.87 3.65
CA LEU A 47 -4.77 7.09 2.94
C LEU A 47 -4.52 8.60 2.86
N THR A 48 -3.35 9.05 3.33
CA THR A 48 -2.90 10.41 3.17
C THR A 48 -1.67 10.45 2.26
N GLN A 49 -1.45 11.57 1.59
CA GLN A 49 -0.24 11.77 0.78
C GLN A 49 1.03 11.55 1.62
N ASN A 50 1.03 12.04 2.87
CA ASN A 50 2.16 11.86 3.77
C ASN A 50 2.42 10.39 4.12
N ASP A 51 1.37 9.60 4.37
CA ASP A 51 1.51 8.17 4.66
C ASP A 51 2.06 7.41 3.45
N PHE A 52 1.58 7.75 2.26
CA PHE A 52 2.05 7.15 1.01
C PHE A 52 3.52 7.49 0.74
N THR A 53 3.89 8.77 0.78
CA THR A 53 5.28 9.22 0.61
C THR A 53 6.21 8.60 1.66
N ARG A 54 5.76 8.50 2.92
CA ARG A 54 6.55 7.84 3.98
C ARG A 54 6.81 6.38 3.63
N MET A 55 5.80 5.66 3.16
CA MET A 55 5.94 4.25 2.78
C MET A 55 6.91 4.07 1.60
N LEU A 56 6.84 4.93 0.58
CA LEU A 56 7.80 4.89 -0.53
C LEU A 56 9.23 5.18 -0.04
N ARG A 57 9.42 6.09 0.90
CA ARG A 57 10.72 6.39 1.52
C ARG A 57 11.24 5.25 2.39
N GLU A 58 10.37 4.47 3.03
CA GLU A 58 10.76 3.26 3.76
C GLU A 58 11.36 2.20 2.81
N ILE A 59 10.80 2.05 1.61
CA ILE A 59 11.40 1.22 0.55
C ILE A 59 12.72 1.85 0.12
N GLY A 60 12.71 3.14 -0.14
CA GLY A 60 13.89 3.95 -0.38
C GLY A 60 14.46 3.80 -1.78
N GLY A 61 15.75 4.08 -1.91
CA GLY A 61 16.52 4.01 -3.15
C GLY A 61 17.92 3.45 -2.89
N ILE A 62 18.84 3.72 -3.81
CA ILE A 62 20.21 3.14 -3.79
C ILE A 62 20.98 3.41 -2.50
N SER A 63 20.78 4.58 -1.90
CA SER A 63 21.52 5.03 -0.70
C SER A 63 20.63 5.23 0.53
N SER A 64 19.34 4.94 0.44
CA SER A 64 18.37 5.21 1.50
C SER A 64 17.35 4.10 1.65
N GLY A 65 16.69 4.05 2.81
CA GLY A 65 15.65 3.09 3.09
C GLY A 65 16.12 1.64 3.09
N LEU A 66 15.21 0.74 2.77
CA LEU A 66 15.47 -0.70 2.73
C LEU A 66 16.42 -1.07 1.59
N LEU A 67 16.20 -0.51 0.39
CA LEU A 67 17.04 -0.79 -0.78
C LEU A 67 18.47 -0.33 -0.57
N GLY A 68 18.70 0.82 0.06
CA GLY A 68 20.04 1.31 0.40
C GLY A 68 20.76 0.40 1.39
N ARG A 69 20.06 -0.11 2.41
CA ARG A 69 20.62 -1.10 3.35
C ARG A 69 20.97 -2.41 2.64
N LEU A 70 20.09 -2.89 1.77
CA LEU A 70 20.35 -4.06 0.95
C LEU A 70 21.62 -3.89 0.13
N MET A 71 21.73 -2.78 -0.61
CA MET A 71 22.90 -2.51 -1.44
C MET A 71 24.20 -2.44 -0.63
N SER A 72 24.16 -1.85 0.56
CA SER A 72 25.29 -1.82 1.47
C SER A 72 25.72 -3.23 1.93
N LEU A 73 24.75 -4.10 2.26
CA LEU A 73 25.05 -5.47 2.69
C LEU A 73 25.65 -6.31 1.57
N VAL A 74 25.08 -6.24 0.36
CA VAL A 74 25.51 -7.09 -0.76
C VAL A 74 26.78 -6.58 -1.45
N SER A 75 27.16 -5.30 -1.27
CA SER A 75 28.33 -4.70 -1.90
C SER A 75 29.65 -5.42 -1.53
N HIS A 76 29.72 -6.02 -0.35
CA HIS A 76 30.88 -6.76 0.15
C HIS A 76 30.76 -8.28 -0.03
N ALA A 77 29.58 -8.77 -0.37
CA ALA A 77 29.29 -10.20 -0.43
C ALA A 77 29.22 -10.76 -1.86
N LEU A 78 28.96 -9.90 -2.86
CA LEU A 78 28.75 -10.34 -4.23
C LEU A 78 29.92 -10.05 -5.16
N PRO A 79 30.13 -10.90 -6.20
CA PRO A 79 31.03 -10.59 -7.31
C PRO A 79 30.63 -9.27 -8.00
N PRO A 80 31.59 -8.52 -8.58
CA PRO A 80 31.32 -7.22 -9.20
C PRO A 80 30.25 -7.24 -10.31
N SER A 81 30.17 -8.34 -11.08
CA SER A 81 29.16 -8.52 -12.13
C SER A 81 27.75 -8.61 -11.57
N ASP A 82 27.57 -9.40 -10.52
CA ASP A 82 26.27 -9.64 -9.89
C ASP A 82 25.82 -8.40 -9.11
N PHE A 83 26.75 -7.74 -8.43
CA PHE A 83 26.49 -6.46 -7.79
C PHE A 83 26.06 -5.39 -8.81
N ALA A 84 26.69 -5.29 -9.98
CA ALA A 84 26.31 -4.34 -11.03
C ALA A 84 24.91 -4.61 -11.56
N ALA A 85 24.53 -5.87 -11.78
CA ALA A 85 23.19 -6.25 -12.21
C ALA A 85 22.13 -5.88 -11.16
N LEU A 86 22.40 -6.16 -9.89
CA LEU A 86 21.50 -5.82 -8.79
C LEU A 86 21.37 -4.30 -8.62
N ASN A 87 22.47 -3.58 -8.75
CA ASN A 87 22.46 -2.11 -8.69
C ASN A 87 21.59 -1.49 -9.78
N MET A 88 21.66 -2.00 -11.02
CA MET A 88 20.78 -1.57 -12.10
C MET A 88 19.32 -1.86 -11.83
N ALA A 89 19.00 -3.01 -11.22
CA ALA A 89 17.62 -3.34 -10.85
C ALA A 89 17.09 -2.42 -9.75
N VAL A 90 17.90 -2.10 -8.74
CA VAL A 90 17.54 -1.16 -7.67
C VAL A 90 17.34 0.26 -8.21
N HIS A 91 18.15 0.70 -9.18
CA HIS A 91 17.92 1.98 -9.86
C HIS A 91 16.54 2.03 -10.54
N LYS A 92 16.18 0.99 -11.29
CA LYS A 92 14.87 0.91 -11.94
C LYS A 92 13.71 0.94 -10.95
N VAL A 93 13.84 0.22 -9.82
CA VAL A 93 12.84 0.30 -8.75
C VAL A 93 12.74 1.72 -8.21
N SER A 94 13.88 2.39 -7.94
CA SER A 94 13.89 3.76 -7.44
C SER A 94 13.19 4.75 -8.41
N ASP A 95 13.44 4.61 -9.71
CA ASP A 95 12.81 5.44 -10.74
C ASP A 95 11.29 5.21 -10.80
N LEU A 96 10.85 3.95 -10.70
CA LEU A 96 9.43 3.61 -10.67
C LEU A 96 8.73 4.08 -9.39
N LEU A 97 9.41 4.05 -8.24
CA LEU A 97 8.85 4.60 -7.00
C LEU A 97 8.70 6.12 -7.08
N PHE A 98 9.65 6.81 -7.70
CA PHE A 98 9.54 8.24 -7.94
C PHE A 98 8.40 8.58 -8.91
N GLN A 99 8.26 7.81 -9.99
CA GLN A 99 7.12 7.95 -10.90
C GLN A 99 5.80 7.74 -10.16
N LEU A 100 5.71 6.69 -9.35
CA LEU A 100 4.53 6.38 -8.55
C LEU A 100 4.18 7.51 -7.56
N GLU A 101 5.17 8.14 -6.93
CA GLU A 101 4.95 9.29 -6.04
C GLU A 101 4.33 10.47 -6.80
N ASN A 102 4.79 10.73 -8.04
CA ASN A 102 4.23 11.78 -8.89
C ASN A 102 2.79 11.46 -9.33
N GLU A 103 2.54 10.25 -9.84
CA GLU A 103 1.19 9.83 -10.25
C GLU A 103 0.18 9.87 -9.08
N PHE A 104 0.62 9.46 -7.88
CA PHE A 104 -0.23 9.56 -6.70
C PHE A 104 -0.50 11.03 -6.31
N SER A 105 0.48 11.91 -6.46
CA SER A 105 0.30 13.34 -6.21
C SER A 105 -0.70 13.97 -7.19
N GLU A 106 -0.66 13.57 -8.47
CA GLU A 106 -1.63 14.00 -9.48
C GLU A 106 -3.04 13.47 -9.17
N LEU A 107 -3.16 12.25 -8.68
CA LEU A 107 -4.44 11.70 -8.23
C LEU A 107 -5.03 12.52 -7.07
N ILE A 108 -4.23 12.84 -6.05
CA ILE A 108 -4.69 13.68 -4.93
C ILE A 108 -5.10 15.06 -5.43
N PHE A 109 -4.30 15.66 -6.31
CA PHE A 109 -4.62 16.96 -6.89
C PHE A 109 -5.93 16.95 -7.68
N SER A 110 -6.18 15.91 -8.50
CA SER A 110 -7.42 15.76 -9.25
C SER A 110 -8.63 15.54 -8.34
N LEU A 111 -8.47 14.80 -7.23
CA LEU A 111 -9.51 14.64 -6.22
C LEU A 111 -9.83 15.97 -5.51
N ASP A 112 -8.81 16.73 -5.13
CA ASP A 112 -9.00 18.04 -4.51
C ASP A 112 -9.71 19.01 -5.47
N ALA A 113 -9.30 19.06 -6.74
CA ALA A 113 -9.95 19.87 -7.76
C ALA A 113 -11.42 19.46 -7.98
N PHE A 114 -11.69 18.16 -8.03
CA PHE A 114 -13.05 17.63 -8.11
C PHE A 114 -13.89 18.05 -6.90
N MET A 115 -13.34 17.95 -5.68
CA MET A 115 -14.03 18.35 -4.46
C MET A 115 -14.29 19.86 -4.43
N ASP A 116 -13.37 20.68 -4.94
CA ASP A 116 -13.52 22.13 -5.04
C ASP A 116 -14.65 22.51 -6.01
N GLU A 117 -14.73 21.84 -7.15
CA GLU A 117 -15.80 22.06 -8.13
C GLU A 117 -17.18 21.69 -7.54
N GLN A 118 -17.26 20.58 -6.78
CA GLN A 118 -18.50 20.16 -6.13
C GLN A 118 -18.98 21.14 -5.03
N ARG A 119 -18.09 21.96 -4.50
CA ARG A 119 -18.45 23.00 -3.50
C ARG A 119 -19.15 24.22 -4.09
N GLU A 120 -19.09 24.43 -5.38
CA GLU A 120 -19.69 25.61 -6.04
C GLU A 120 -19.32 26.95 -5.34
N GLY A 121 -18.11 27.07 -4.84
CA GLY A 121 -17.63 28.26 -4.12
C GLY A 121 -18.01 28.36 -2.64
N GLN A 122 -18.64 27.33 -2.07
CA GLN A 122 -18.95 27.27 -0.64
C GLN A 122 -17.65 27.07 0.19
N PRO A 123 -17.53 27.72 1.37
CA PRO A 123 -16.38 27.50 2.23
C PRO A 123 -16.32 26.06 2.79
N VAL A 124 -15.13 25.55 3.04
CA VAL A 124 -14.95 24.24 3.67
C VAL A 124 -15.58 24.23 5.06
N SER A 125 -16.45 23.25 5.32
CA SER A 125 -17.04 23.04 6.63
C SER A 125 -15.97 22.75 7.69
N SER A 126 -16.19 23.16 8.94
CA SER A 126 -15.34 22.81 10.07
C SER A 126 -15.23 21.30 10.34
N TYR A 127 -16.14 20.52 9.80
CA TYR A 127 -16.15 19.04 9.88
C TYR A 127 -15.46 18.34 8.69
N GLY A 128 -14.80 19.11 7.83
CA GLY A 128 -14.22 18.63 6.59
C GLY A 128 -15.26 18.53 5.47
N GLN A 129 -14.83 18.04 4.33
CA GLN A 129 -15.67 17.82 3.18
C GLN A 129 -15.88 16.33 2.94
N GLN A 130 -17.12 15.93 2.72
CA GLN A 130 -17.48 14.57 2.36
C GLN A 130 -18.26 14.60 1.04
N CYS A 131 -17.84 13.78 0.10
CA CYS A 131 -18.54 13.57 -1.15
C CYS A 131 -18.88 12.09 -1.30
N ARG A 132 -20.15 11.80 -1.60
CA ARG A 132 -20.57 10.45 -1.90
C ARG A 132 -20.43 10.21 -3.39
N VAL A 133 -19.49 9.35 -3.77
CA VAL A 133 -19.30 8.98 -5.17
C VAL A 133 -20.39 7.99 -5.58
N LEU A 134 -21.33 8.46 -6.38
CA LEU A 134 -22.40 7.66 -6.98
C LEU A 134 -22.14 7.50 -8.48
N GLN A 135 -22.90 6.64 -9.14
CA GLN A 135 -22.80 6.48 -10.60
C GLN A 135 -23.06 7.80 -11.33
N ALA A 136 -23.98 8.63 -10.86
CA ALA A 136 -24.22 9.97 -11.41
C ALA A 136 -23.03 10.90 -11.24
N THR A 137 -22.27 10.78 -10.14
CA THR A 137 -21.05 11.55 -9.89
C THR A 137 -19.97 11.20 -10.91
N ARG A 138 -19.84 9.93 -11.29
CA ARG A 138 -18.88 9.45 -12.29
C ARG A 138 -19.16 9.91 -13.71
N THR A 139 -20.37 10.39 -14.01
CA THR A 139 -20.71 10.92 -15.33
C THR A 139 -20.39 12.43 -15.49
N LEU A 140 -19.91 13.06 -14.43
CA LEU A 140 -19.52 14.49 -14.47
C LEU A 140 -18.21 14.66 -15.24
N PRO A 141 -18.08 15.73 -16.08
CA PRO A 141 -16.85 15.97 -16.82
C PRO A 141 -15.61 16.10 -15.93
N CYS A 142 -15.73 16.71 -14.75
CA CYS A 142 -14.65 16.86 -13.79
C CYS A 142 -14.17 15.53 -13.21
N TRP A 143 -15.03 14.50 -13.17
CA TRP A 143 -14.65 13.16 -12.71
C TRP A 143 -13.70 12.47 -13.69
N SER A 144 -13.75 12.75 -14.97
CA SER A 144 -12.85 12.15 -15.96
C SER A 144 -11.36 12.43 -15.67
N ASN A 145 -11.03 13.59 -15.10
CA ASN A 145 -9.65 13.86 -14.68
C ASN A 145 -9.19 12.96 -13.53
N VAL A 146 -10.10 12.64 -12.61
CA VAL A 146 -9.84 11.70 -11.51
C VAL A 146 -9.62 10.29 -12.06
N GLU A 147 -10.41 9.85 -13.04
CA GLU A 147 -10.25 8.55 -13.68
C GLU A 147 -8.91 8.43 -14.41
N ILE A 148 -8.53 9.44 -15.19
CA ILE A 148 -7.24 9.49 -15.90
C ILE A 148 -6.08 9.42 -14.90
N ALA A 149 -6.12 10.21 -13.83
CA ALA A 149 -5.08 10.21 -12.80
C ALA A 149 -5.04 8.88 -12.03
N TRP A 150 -6.20 8.25 -11.80
CA TRP A 150 -6.29 6.92 -11.21
C TRP A 150 -5.64 5.85 -12.07
N ASP A 151 -5.93 5.84 -13.37
CA ASP A 151 -5.35 4.88 -14.32
C ASP A 151 -3.82 5.02 -14.35
N GLY A 152 -3.29 6.25 -14.43
CA GLY A 152 -1.85 6.51 -14.36
C GLY A 152 -1.23 6.00 -13.04
N CYS A 153 -1.87 6.26 -11.91
CA CYS A 153 -1.42 5.79 -10.61
C CYS A 153 -1.45 4.26 -10.51
N GLN A 154 -2.51 3.61 -11.03
CA GLN A 154 -2.65 2.16 -11.05
C GLN A 154 -1.57 1.49 -11.91
N ASP A 155 -1.29 2.02 -13.08
CA ASP A 155 -0.24 1.52 -13.99
C ASP A 155 1.15 1.65 -13.36
N ALA A 156 1.47 2.80 -12.78
CA ALA A 156 2.74 3.04 -12.09
C ALA A 156 2.91 2.11 -10.87
N LEU A 157 1.84 1.89 -10.11
CA LEU A 157 1.81 0.97 -8.98
C LEU A 157 2.07 -0.47 -9.43
N GLY A 158 1.38 -0.92 -10.47
CA GLY A 158 1.56 -2.26 -11.06
C GLY A 158 2.99 -2.49 -11.56
N ALA A 159 3.58 -1.48 -12.23
CA ALA A 159 4.96 -1.53 -12.69
C ALA A 159 5.97 -1.61 -11.53
N ALA A 160 5.79 -0.78 -10.50
CA ALA A 160 6.65 -0.77 -9.31
C ALA A 160 6.62 -2.12 -8.58
N LEU A 161 5.43 -2.70 -8.40
CA LEU A 161 5.28 -3.99 -7.75
C LEU A 161 5.92 -5.13 -8.51
N LYS A 162 5.69 -5.19 -9.82
CA LYS A 162 6.33 -6.19 -10.68
C LYS A 162 7.84 -6.11 -10.56
N MET A 163 8.39 -4.90 -10.63
CA MET A 163 9.84 -4.71 -10.53
C MET A 163 10.39 -5.07 -9.16
N ILE A 164 9.64 -4.81 -8.07
CA ILE A 164 10.04 -5.22 -6.71
C ILE A 164 10.02 -6.75 -6.60
N ALA A 165 9.01 -7.43 -7.15
CA ALA A 165 8.94 -8.88 -7.18
C ALA A 165 10.09 -9.50 -7.99
N ASP A 166 10.39 -8.92 -9.15
CA ASP A 166 11.53 -9.34 -9.98
C ASP A 166 12.87 -9.13 -9.24
N LEU A 167 13.02 -8.01 -8.52
CA LEU A 167 14.19 -7.73 -7.68
C LEU A 167 14.33 -8.77 -6.55
N GLN A 168 13.24 -9.10 -5.85
CA GLN A 168 13.26 -10.12 -4.80
C GLN A 168 13.73 -11.48 -5.34
N LYS A 169 13.21 -11.87 -6.52
CA LYS A 169 13.63 -13.11 -7.18
C LYS A 169 15.10 -13.07 -7.56
N ALA A 170 15.57 -11.96 -8.17
CA ALA A 170 16.98 -11.80 -8.56
C ALA A 170 17.93 -11.90 -7.36
N ILE A 171 17.53 -11.32 -6.21
CA ILE A 171 18.29 -11.43 -4.95
C ILE A 171 18.36 -12.88 -4.51
N GLY A 172 17.22 -13.59 -4.48
CA GLY A 172 17.16 -15.01 -4.10
C GLY A 172 18.04 -15.89 -4.99
N ASP A 173 17.95 -15.71 -6.31
CA ASP A 173 18.75 -16.46 -7.30
C ASP A 173 20.27 -16.18 -7.14
N THR A 174 20.62 -14.93 -6.88
CA THR A 174 22.03 -14.52 -6.71
C THR A 174 22.61 -15.08 -5.42
N LEU A 175 21.87 -15.05 -4.33
CA LEU A 175 22.30 -15.63 -3.04
C LEU A 175 22.40 -17.15 -3.13
N ALA A 176 21.46 -17.82 -3.82
CA ALA A 176 21.51 -19.28 -4.02
C ALA A 176 22.73 -19.73 -4.85
N LYS A 177 23.17 -18.93 -5.83
CA LYS A 177 24.38 -19.20 -6.63
C LYS A 177 25.67 -19.04 -5.84
N ASN A 178 25.70 -18.12 -4.90
CA ASN A 178 26.90 -17.78 -4.12
C ASN A 178 26.89 -18.50 -2.74
N HIS A 179 26.50 -19.77 -2.71
CA HIS A 179 26.24 -20.62 -1.53
C HIS A 179 27.39 -20.73 -0.50
N ASP A 180 28.54 -20.08 -0.72
CA ASP A 180 29.66 -20.07 0.23
C ASP A 180 29.58 -18.94 1.28
N THR A 181 28.58 -18.07 1.18
CA THR A 181 28.33 -16.99 2.13
C THR A 181 27.12 -17.30 2.99
N ARG A 182 27.37 -17.84 4.17
CA ARG A 182 26.54 -18.01 5.37
C ARG A 182 25.03 -17.71 5.27
N ASP A 183 24.25 -18.74 5.55
CA ASP A 183 22.78 -18.87 5.66
C ASP A 183 22.04 -17.70 6.34
N ASP A 184 22.68 -17.01 7.29
CA ASP A 184 22.04 -15.95 8.11
C ASP A 184 21.74 -14.67 7.33
N THR A 185 22.53 -14.35 6.29
CA THR A 185 22.35 -13.09 5.54
C THR A 185 21.17 -13.18 4.56
N ALA A 186 20.94 -14.35 3.96
CA ALA A 186 19.85 -14.58 3.01
C ALA A 186 18.47 -14.53 3.70
N VAL A 187 18.36 -15.09 4.90
CA VAL A 187 17.15 -15.08 5.72
C VAL A 187 16.83 -13.64 6.18
N LEU A 188 17.85 -12.91 6.66
CA LEU A 188 17.69 -11.51 7.11
C LEU A 188 17.26 -10.57 5.98
N ILE A 189 17.74 -10.77 4.76
CA ILE A 189 17.37 -10.00 3.58
C ILE A 189 15.93 -10.35 3.15
N GLY A 190 15.58 -11.64 3.13
CA GLY A 190 14.23 -12.11 2.80
C GLY A 190 13.16 -11.50 3.71
N ASP A 191 13.38 -11.54 5.02
CA ASP A 191 12.45 -10.98 6.01
C ASP A 191 12.35 -9.44 5.95
N GLN A 192 13.47 -8.75 5.73
CA GLN A 192 13.48 -7.30 5.63
C GLN A 192 12.81 -6.76 4.36
N VAL A 193 12.84 -7.52 3.26
CA VAL A 193 12.16 -7.16 2.01
C VAL A 193 10.69 -7.56 2.02
N ALA A 194 10.32 -8.64 2.71
CA ALA A 194 8.95 -9.16 2.77
C ALA A 194 7.96 -8.20 3.45
N VAL A 195 8.37 -7.51 4.52
CA VAL A 195 7.48 -6.64 5.31
C VAL A 195 7.00 -5.41 4.54
N PRO A 196 7.85 -4.60 3.89
CA PRO A 196 7.38 -3.45 3.10
C PRO A 196 6.61 -3.90 1.85
N THR A 197 6.99 -5.03 1.25
CA THR A 197 6.28 -5.57 0.09
C THR A 197 4.87 -6.02 0.45
N SER A 198 4.69 -6.66 1.61
CA SER A 198 3.34 -7.04 2.09
C SER A 198 2.48 -5.81 2.41
N LYS A 199 3.04 -4.74 2.97
CA LYS A 199 2.32 -3.48 3.19
C LYS A 199 1.90 -2.83 1.86
N LEU A 200 2.76 -2.82 0.86
CA LEU A 200 2.45 -2.34 -0.47
C LEU A 200 1.32 -3.18 -1.11
N PHE A 201 1.39 -4.51 -1.01
CA PHE A 201 0.34 -5.43 -1.47
C PHE A 201 -1.01 -5.19 -0.76
N MET A 202 -1.00 -4.96 0.55
CA MET A 202 -2.23 -4.62 1.28
C MET A 202 -2.85 -3.32 0.78
N LEU A 203 -2.05 -2.29 0.54
CA LEU A 203 -2.52 -1.02 -0.03
C LEU A 203 -3.16 -1.20 -1.41
N ILE A 204 -2.57 -2.02 -2.27
CA ILE A 204 -3.12 -2.29 -3.61
C ILE A 204 -4.46 -2.98 -3.51
N ASN A 205 -4.55 -4.03 -2.70
CA ASN A 205 -5.83 -4.74 -2.56
C ASN A 205 -6.93 -3.82 -2.03
N VAL A 206 -6.61 -2.86 -1.16
CA VAL A 206 -7.58 -1.88 -0.65
C VAL A 206 -7.95 -0.82 -1.70
N LEU A 207 -7.01 -0.46 -2.60
CA LEU A 207 -7.28 0.52 -3.66
C LEU A 207 -7.98 -0.10 -4.88
N LEU A 208 -7.89 -1.43 -5.07
CA LEU A 208 -8.53 -2.16 -6.18
C LEU A 208 -9.93 -2.74 -5.83
N THR A 209 -10.34 -2.74 -4.55
CA THR A 209 -11.68 -3.15 -4.09
C THR A 209 -12.57 -1.96 -3.82
#